data_8527cfa2c2589b5c0bc1c8879e9b7cb6
#
_entry.id   8527cfa2c2589b5c0bc1c8879e9b7cb6
#
_cell.length_a   1.000
_cell.length_b   1.000
_cell.length_c   1.000
_cell.angle_alpha   90.00
_cell.angle_beta   90.00
_cell.angle_gamma   90.00
#
_symmetry.space_group_name_H-M   'P 1'
#
loop_
_entity.id
_entity.type
_entity.pdbx_description
1 polymer ?
#
loop_
_entity_poly.entity_id
_entity_poly.type
_entity_poly.pdbx_seq_one_letter_code
_entity_poly.pdbx_strand_id
1 'polypeptide(L)'
;MLIDFHTHLFPPDVRDQRERYCARDPWFNKLYSSARARMVSAEDLIAEMDASGVDASVAFSFGWTDPGLVEETNSYVIDALRRYPKRIYGMAVLQPKAGIRAVRELERCARAGMIGLGELMPHGQDYRLSDITLLMPVMEVVRKYQLLVLSHCSEPVGHAYLGKGNVSLQDIVTFLTAFPDVRFVAAHWGGGLPFYTLMPEIRQITANVWYDTAATVYLYHQNIFPVVASLVGADRILFASDYGLLDQRRIIEHITQSGLDDNAVKMVLGGNAQRLLGL
;
A
#
# COMPACT_ATOMS: atom_id res chain seq x y z
N MET A 1 -5.81 0.84 -19.64
CA MET A 1 -4.59 0.63 -18.86
C MET A 1 -4.97 -0.03 -17.56
N LEU A 2 -4.41 -1.20 -17.25
CA LEU A 2 -4.59 -1.89 -15.97
C LEU A 2 -3.43 -1.52 -15.04
N ILE A 3 -3.73 -1.06 -13.81
CA ILE A 3 -2.71 -0.61 -12.87
C ILE A 3 -2.96 -1.26 -11.51
N ASP A 4 -2.02 -2.09 -11.06
CA ASP A 4 -2.01 -2.67 -9.72
C ASP A 4 -1.40 -1.68 -8.73
N PHE A 5 -2.17 -1.27 -7.73
CA PHE A 5 -1.76 -0.18 -6.82
C PHE A 5 -1.04 -0.67 -5.55
N HIS A 6 -0.85 -2.01 -5.38
CA HIS A 6 -0.25 -2.56 -4.16
C HIS A 6 0.56 -3.82 -4.48
N THR A 7 1.88 -3.66 -4.61
CA THR A 7 2.80 -4.77 -4.87
C THR A 7 4.08 -4.62 -4.03
N HIS A 8 4.54 -5.73 -3.45
CA HIS A 8 5.77 -5.74 -2.65
C HIS A 8 6.96 -6.19 -3.48
N LEU A 9 8.10 -5.49 -3.31
CA LEU A 9 9.37 -5.86 -3.95
C LEU A 9 10.48 -6.07 -2.92
N PHE A 10 11.26 -7.11 -3.13
CA PHE A 10 12.44 -7.40 -2.33
C PHE A 10 13.68 -7.51 -3.22
N PRO A 11 14.82 -6.94 -2.81
CA PRO A 11 16.10 -7.28 -3.43
C PRO A 11 16.32 -8.80 -3.43
N PRO A 12 16.91 -9.39 -4.48
CA PRO A 12 17.22 -10.83 -4.51
C PRO A 12 17.97 -11.32 -3.27
N ASP A 13 18.91 -10.51 -2.75
CA ASP A 13 19.67 -10.84 -1.54
C ASP A 13 18.78 -11.06 -0.30
N VAL A 14 17.67 -10.34 -0.18
CA VAL A 14 16.72 -10.54 0.94
C VAL A 14 16.09 -11.93 0.87
N ARG A 15 15.72 -12.37 -0.33
CA ARG A 15 15.18 -13.71 -0.57
C ARG A 15 16.23 -14.78 -0.33
N ASP A 16 17.42 -14.60 -0.90
CA ASP A 16 18.47 -15.61 -0.94
C ASP A 16 19.19 -15.75 0.42
N GLN A 17 19.21 -14.67 1.24
CA GLN A 17 19.78 -14.63 2.57
C GLN A 17 18.71 -14.39 3.66
N ARG A 18 17.53 -14.95 3.48
CA ARG A 18 16.34 -14.77 4.35
C ARG A 18 16.65 -14.79 5.84
N GLU A 19 17.38 -15.79 6.30
CA GLU A 19 17.72 -15.96 7.72
C GLU A 19 18.50 -14.78 8.30
N ARG A 20 19.42 -14.20 7.51
CA ARG A 20 20.18 -13.00 7.88
C ARG A 20 19.27 -11.79 8.10
N TYR A 21 18.29 -11.58 7.22
CA TYR A 21 17.34 -10.49 7.32
C TYR A 21 16.32 -10.73 8.45
N CYS A 22 15.88 -11.96 8.64
CA CYS A 22 15.04 -12.36 9.77
C CYS A 22 15.75 -12.12 11.13
N ALA A 23 17.04 -12.40 11.23
CA ALA A 23 17.82 -12.15 12.45
C ALA A 23 18.00 -10.63 12.72
N ARG A 24 17.97 -9.80 11.68
CA ARG A 24 18.17 -8.35 11.76
C ARG A 24 16.88 -7.58 12.08
N ASP A 25 15.72 -8.08 11.62
CA ASP A 25 14.43 -7.41 11.80
C ASP A 25 13.37 -8.37 12.36
N PRO A 26 12.96 -8.20 13.64
CA PRO A 26 11.98 -9.07 14.29
C PRO A 26 10.59 -9.06 13.62
N TRP A 27 10.18 -7.92 13.06
CA TRP A 27 8.90 -7.81 12.35
C TRP A 27 8.93 -8.57 11.03
N PHE A 28 10.00 -8.44 10.28
CA PHE A 28 10.21 -9.24 9.07
C PHE A 28 10.27 -10.74 9.39
N ASN A 29 10.99 -11.13 10.45
CA ASN A 29 11.04 -12.52 10.88
C ASN A 29 9.67 -13.11 11.17
N LYS A 30 8.79 -12.34 11.81
CA LYS A 30 7.42 -12.78 12.12
C LYS A 30 6.62 -13.15 10.86
N LEU A 31 6.79 -12.41 9.74
CA LEU A 31 6.03 -12.61 8.51
C LEU A 31 6.73 -13.50 7.48
N TYR A 32 8.07 -13.43 7.41
CA TYR A 32 8.84 -14.01 6.30
C TYR A 32 9.79 -15.14 6.72
N SER A 33 9.81 -15.59 7.97
CA SER A 33 10.65 -16.73 8.38
C SER A 33 10.27 -18.04 7.71
N SER A 34 9.01 -18.21 7.34
CA SER A 34 8.54 -19.40 6.61
C SER A 34 9.09 -19.42 5.18
N ALA A 35 9.63 -20.57 4.75
CA ALA A 35 10.03 -20.78 3.35
C ALA A 35 8.87 -20.64 2.35
N ARG A 36 7.61 -20.72 2.82
CA ARG A 36 6.41 -20.54 1.98
C ARG A 36 6.07 -19.07 1.74
N ALA A 37 6.61 -18.14 2.56
CA ALA A 37 6.40 -16.72 2.35
C ALA A 37 7.18 -16.29 1.10
N ARG A 38 6.44 -15.85 0.07
CA ARG A 38 7.04 -15.40 -1.21
C ARG A 38 7.70 -14.05 -1.01
N MET A 39 8.85 -13.89 -1.62
CA MET A 39 9.53 -12.61 -1.81
C MET A 39 9.83 -12.50 -3.29
N VAL A 40 9.37 -11.44 -3.91
CA VAL A 40 9.44 -11.24 -5.37
C VAL A 40 10.36 -10.09 -5.71
N SER A 41 11.12 -10.26 -6.78
CA SER A 41 11.98 -9.23 -7.35
C SER A 41 11.22 -8.34 -8.33
N ALA A 42 11.88 -7.29 -8.82
CA ALA A 42 11.30 -6.45 -9.87
C ALA A 42 11.09 -7.26 -11.17
N GLU A 43 11.99 -8.19 -11.48
CA GLU A 43 11.90 -9.10 -12.64
C GLU A 43 10.69 -10.04 -12.50
N ASP A 44 10.46 -10.60 -11.31
CA ASP A 44 9.30 -11.45 -11.02
C ASP A 44 8.00 -10.65 -11.20
N LEU A 45 7.96 -9.38 -10.75
CA LEU A 45 6.79 -8.52 -10.92
C LEU A 45 6.52 -8.22 -12.40
N ILE A 46 7.54 -7.90 -13.20
CA ILE A 46 7.37 -7.66 -14.64
C ILE A 46 6.85 -8.92 -15.35
N ALA A 47 7.38 -10.09 -15.02
CA ALA A 47 6.92 -11.34 -15.59
C ALA A 47 5.45 -11.64 -15.25
N GLU A 48 5.04 -11.38 -14.01
CA GLU A 48 3.64 -11.51 -13.58
C GLU A 48 2.72 -10.50 -14.30
N MET A 49 3.14 -9.24 -14.40
CA MET A 49 2.39 -8.20 -15.12
C MET A 49 2.17 -8.60 -16.58
N ASP A 50 3.21 -9.12 -17.25
CA ASP A 50 3.11 -9.56 -18.65
C ASP A 50 2.16 -10.77 -18.79
N ALA A 51 2.20 -11.71 -17.83
CA ALA A 51 1.32 -12.88 -17.81
C ALA A 51 -0.15 -12.52 -17.50
N SER A 52 -0.38 -11.48 -16.69
CA SER A 52 -1.70 -11.05 -16.22
C SER A 52 -2.31 -9.91 -17.04
N GLY A 53 -1.54 -9.33 -18.01
CA GLY A 53 -1.97 -8.20 -18.83
C GLY A 53 -2.01 -6.87 -18.06
N VAL A 54 -1.23 -6.74 -16.98
CA VAL A 54 -1.12 -5.51 -16.19
C VAL A 54 -0.11 -4.57 -16.84
N ASP A 55 -0.51 -3.35 -17.10
CA ASP A 55 0.33 -2.36 -17.79
C ASP A 55 1.35 -1.72 -16.84
N ALA A 56 0.97 -1.44 -15.59
CA ALA A 56 1.84 -0.83 -14.60
C ALA A 56 1.50 -1.30 -13.18
N SER A 57 2.49 -1.21 -12.27
CA SER A 57 2.29 -1.50 -10.84
C SER A 57 2.90 -0.41 -9.98
N VAL A 58 2.21 -0.05 -8.90
CA VAL A 58 2.78 0.71 -7.79
C VAL A 58 3.47 -0.28 -6.86
N ALA A 59 4.77 -0.07 -6.64
CA ALA A 59 5.60 -1.03 -5.94
C ALA A 59 6.39 -0.37 -4.79
N PHE A 60 6.52 -1.10 -3.71
CA PHE A 60 7.27 -0.71 -2.53
C PHE A 60 7.86 -1.95 -1.84
N SER A 61 8.78 -1.74 -0.93
CA SER A 61 9.35 -2.83 -0.16
C SER A 61 8.54 -3.11 1.11
N PHE A 62 9.18 -3.61 2.13
CA PHE A 62 8.58 -3.95 3.42
C PHE A 62 8.75 -2.81 4.44
N GLY A 63 7.82 -2.66 5.37
CA GLY A 63 7.93 -1.72 6.48
C GLY A 63 8.90 -2.20 7.56
N TRP A 64 10.21 -2.05 7.30
CA TRP A 64 11.29 -2.48 8.20
C TRP A 64 11.33 -1.70 9.51
N THR A 65 11.68 -2.37 10.60
CA THR A 65 12.00 -1.69 11.87
C THR A 65 13.41 -1.08 11.84
N ASP A 66 14.34 -1.68 11.08
CA ASP A 66 15.71 -1.21 10.90
C ASP A 66 15.78 -0.12 9.80
N PRO A 67 16.18 1.14 10.15
CA PRO A 67 16.29 2.20 9.15
C PRO A 67 17.34 1.95 8.05
N GLY A 68 18.35 1.11 8.31
CA GLY A 68 19.33 0.74 7.29
C GLY A 68 18.71 -0.17 6.23
N LEU A 69 17.83 -1.10 6.61
CA LEU A 69 17.08 -1.93 5.67
C LEU A 69 16.06 -1.11 4.88
N VAL A 70 15.46 -0.08 5.50
CA VAL A 70 14.61 0.90 4.79
C VAL A 70 15.37 1.53 3.63
N GLU A 71 16.56 2.09 3.88
CA GLU A 71 17.37 2.76 2.86
C GLU A 71 17.87 1.81 1.77
N GLU A 72 18.28 0.59 2.16
CA GLU A 72 18.71 -0.47 1.27
C GLU A 72 17.59 -0.85 0.29
N THR A 73 16.41 -1.14 0.80
CA THR A 73 15.29 -1.62 -0.02
C THR A 73 14.62 -0.51 -0.81
N ASN A 74 14.54 0.73 -0.30
CA ASN A 74 14.14 1.88 -1.10
C ASN A 74 15.09 2.11 -2.28
N SER A 75 16.40 1.91 -2.09
CA SER A 75 17.38 2.04 -3.19
C SER A 75 17.13 1.00 -4.27
N TYR A 76 16.73 -0.22 -3.91
CA TYR A 76 16.33 -1.25 -4.88
C TYR A 76 15.06 -0.86 -5.65
N VAL A 77 14.03 -0.29 -4.97
CA VAL A 77 12.82 0.20 -5.65
C VAL A 77 13.15 1.37 -6.58
N ILE A 78 14.07 2.28 -6.19
CA ILE A 78 14.56 3.35 -7.07
C ILE A 78 15.24 2.78 -8.31
N ASP A 79 16.05 1.73 -8.17
CA ASP A 79 16.66 1.04 -9.31
C ASP A 79 15.58 0.39 -10.20
N ALA A 80 14.60 -0.29 -9.62
CA ALA A 80 13.51 -0.93 -10.34
C ALA A 80 12.70 0.07 -11.19
N LEU A 81 12.31 1.23 -10.63
CA LEU A 81 11.57 2.25 -11.39
C LEU A 81 12.38 2.84 -12.55
N ARG A 82 13.71 2.88 -12.44
CA ARG A 82 14.61 3.35 -13.52
C ARG A 82 14.79 2.30 -14.62
N ARG A 83 14.87 1.03 -14.24
CA ARG A 83 15.00 -0.09 -15.22
C ARG A 83 13.69 -0.35 -15.97
N TYR A 84 12.55 -0.12 -15.32
CA TYR A 84 11.23 -0.39 -15.88
C TYR A 84 10.34 0.87 -15.90
N PRO A 85 10.75 1.93 -16.62
CA PRO A 85 10.01 3.18 -16.68
C PRO A 85 8.61 2.95 -17.25
N LYS A 86 7.60 3.61 -16.66
CA LYS A 86 6.17 3.48 -16.98
C LYS A 86 5.55 2.11 -16.63
N ARG A 87 6.35 1.14 -16.20
CA ARG A 87 5.88 -0.16 -15.73
C ARG A 87 5.85 -0.22 -14.20
N ILE A 88 6.84 0.37 -13.53
CA ILE A 88 6.94 0.42 -12.07
C ILE A 88 6.91 1.87 -11.60
N TYR A 89 5.98 2.19 -10.69
CA TYR A 89 5.90 3.44 -9.95
C TYR A 89 6.25 3.16 -8.50
N GLY A 90 7.38 3.68 -8.02
CA GLY A 90 7.89 3.37 -6.68
C GLY A 90 7.26 4.22 -5.58
N MET A 91 6.98 3.62 -4.42
CA MET A 91 6.72 4.33 -3.17
C MET A 91 7.81 4.01 -2.15
N ALA A 92 8.13 4.97 -1.28
CA ALA A 92 9.12 4.81 -0.23
C ALA A 92 8.51 4.17 1.01
N VAL A 93 9.16 3.17 1.59
CA VAL A 93 8.87 2.74 2.96
C VAL A 93 9.71 3.55 3.95
N LEU A 94 9.22 3.74 5.18
CA LEU A 94 9.95 4.46 6.23
C LEU A 94 9.81 3.79 7.59
N GLN A 95 10.78 4.09 8.49
CA GLN A 95 10.63 3.94 9.92
C GLN A 95 10.53 5.35 10.55
N PRO A 96 9.31 5.85 10.85
CA PRO A 96 9.14 7.22 11.34
C PRO A 96 9.92 7.54 12.62
N LYS A 97 10.12 6.54 13.49
CA LYS A 97 10.90 6.67 14.73
C LYS A 97 12.40 6.97 14.49
N ALA A 98 12.89 6.82 13.26
CA ALA A 98 14.25 7.24 12.90
C ALA A 98 14.40 8.78 12.80
N GLY A 99 13.32 9.55 13.02
CA GLY A 99 13.33 11.00 13.09
C GLY A 99 13.90 11.66 11.84
N ILE A 100 14.91 12.51 11.98
CA ILE A 100 15.51 13.25 10.83
C ILE A 100 16.05 12.32 9.74
N ARG A 101 16.47 11.09 10.08
CA ARG A 101 16.93 10.10 9.10
C ARG A 101 15.78 9.68 8.19
N ALA A 102 14.57 9.45 8.74
CA ALA A 102 13.37 9.13 7.96
C ALA A 102 12.98 10.30 7.04
N VAL A 103 13.03 11.53 7.52
CA VAL A 103 12.76 12.75 6.72
C VAL A 103 13.71 12.84 5.53
N ARG A 104 15.02 12.70 5.76
CA ARG A 104 16.05 12.77 4.69
C ARG A 104 15.87 11.62 3.68
N GLU A 105 15.52 10.44 4.15
CA GLU A 105 15.29 9.29 3.29
C GLU A 105 14.06 9.51 2.38
N LEU A 106 12.94 10.01 2.92
CA LEU A 106 11.79 10.33 2.10
C LEU A 106 12.09 11.41 1.06
N GLU A 107 12.84 12.47 1.44
CA GLU A 107 13.29 13.47 0.47
C GLU A 107 14.18 12.90 -0.62
N ARG A 108 15.08 11.96 -0.29
CA ARG A 108 15.93 11.26 -1.25
C ARG A 108 15.08 10.47 -2.25
N CYS A 109 14.11 9.72 -1.74
CA CYS A 109 13.19 8.92 -2.54
C CYS A 109 12.33 9.78 -3.47
N ALA A 110 11.75 10.86 -2.94
CA ALA A 110 10.95 11.80 -3.74
C ALA A 110 11.75 12.43 -4.88
N ARG A 111 13.00 12.88 -4.61
CA ARG A 111 13.91 13.40 -5.64
C ARG A 111 14.32 12.36 -6.68
N ALA A 112 14.30 11.09 -6.32
CA ALA A 112 14.58 9.98 -7.24
C ALA A 112 13.37 9.58 -8.11
N GLY A 113 12.20 10.23 -7.91
CA GLY A 113 10.99 10.02 -8.72
C GLY A 113 9.97 9.06 -8.08
N MET A 114 10.11 8.72 -6.82
CA MET A 114 9.06 7.99 -6.12
C MET A 114 7.81 8.86 -5.94
N ILE A 115 6.64 8.25 -6.07
CA ILE A 115 5.33 8.92 -6.12
C ILE A 115 4.63 9.02 -4.76
N GLY A 116 5.15 8.35 -3.74
CA GLY A 116 4.47 8.27 -2.46
C GLY A 116 5.29 7.68 -1.33
N LEU A 117 4.67 7.64 -0.19
CA LEU A 117 5.10 7.00 1.04
C LEU A 117 4.16 5.83 1.34
N GLY A 118 4.68 4.63 1.46
CA GLY A 118 3.91 3.42 1.77
C GLY A 118 4.60 2.12 1.30
N GLU A 119 4.17 1.02 1.79
CA GLU A 119 3.11 0.84 2.78
C GLU A 119 3.62 1.21 4.17
N LEU A 120 2.91 2.10 4.86
CA LEU A 120 3.13 2.31 6.27
C LEU A 120 2.59 1.09 7.04
N MET A 121 3.41 0.52 7.93
CA MET A 121 3.05 -0.64 8.75
C MET A 121 3.19 -0.32 10.25
N PRO A 122 2.32 0.55 10.83
CA PRO A 122 2.49 1.09 12.18
C PRO A 122 2.64 0.00 13.23
N HIS A 123 1.82 -1.04 13.15
CA HIS A 123 1.80 -2.16 14.11
C HIS A 123 3.09 -2.99 14.11
N GLY A 124 3.79 -3.07 12.97
CA GLY A 124 5.06 -3.79 12.86
C GLY A 124 6.26 -2.95 13.27
N GLN A 125 6.14 -1.64 13.10
CA GLN A 125 7.20 -0.66 13.33
C GLN A 125 7.06 0.08 14.68
N ASP A 126 6.15 -0.38 15.55
CA ASP A 126 5.93 0.10 16.92
C ASP A 126 5.61 1.61 17.00
N TYR A 127 4.67 2.08 16.16
CA TYR A 127 4.05 3.38 16.26
C TYR A 127 2.56 3.30 15.88
N ARG A 128 1.82 4.39 16.03
CA ARG A 128 0.41 4.47 15.62
C ARG A 128 0.24 5.58 14.58
N LEU A 129 -0.76 5.45 13.69
CA LEU A 129 -1.12 6.55 12.79
C LEU A 129 -1.61 7.78 13.55
N SER A 130 -2.11 7.61 14.77
CA SER A 130 -2.48 8.71 15.68
C SER A 130 -1.30 9.41 16.36
N ASP A 131 -0.06 8.95 16.18
CA ASP A 131 1.15 9.61 16.69
C ASP A 131 1.50 10.84 15.84
N ILE A 132 0.63 11.84 15.85
CA ILE A 132 0.70 13.01 14.95
C ILE A 132 2.02 13.76 15.08
N THR A 133 2.52 13.95 16.30
CA THR A 133 3.82 14.62 16.54
C THR A 133 4.99 13.89 15.88
N LEU A 134 4.97 12.54 15.93
CA LEU A 134 5.97 11.70 15.27
C LEU A 134 5.89 11.82 13.74
N LEU A 135 4.68 11.85 13.20
CA LEU A 135 4.44 11.84 11.75
C LEU A 135 4.56 13.22 11.11
N MET A 136 4.37 14.31 11.86
CA MET A 136 4.37 15.68 11.33
C MET A 136 5.58 16.00 10.43
N PRO A 137 6.84 15.74 10.83
CA PRO A 137 8.00 16.07 9.97
C PRO A 137 8.02 15.29 8.65
N VAL A 138 7.50 14.04 8.67
CA VAL A 138 7.37 13.22 7.47
C VAL A 138 6.26 13.76 6.56
N MET A 139 5.11 14.18 7.13
CA MET A 139 4.00 14.75 6.37
C MET A 139 4.34 16.12 5.75
N GLU A 140 5.26 16.90 6.32
CA GLU A 140 5.80 18.09 5.68
C GLU A 140 6.52 17.75 4.36
N VAL A 141 7.28 16.66 4.31
CA VAL A 141 7.90 16.17 3.07
C VAL A 141 6.84 15.67 2.08
N VAL A 142 5.84 14.95 2.57
CA VAL A 142 4.70 14.49 1.75
C VAL A 142 4.04 15.67 1.04
N ARG A 143 3.74 16.75 1.77
CA ARG A 143 3.16 17.99 1.21
C ARG A 143 4.09 18.68 0.22
N LYS A 144 5.36 18.84 0.60
CA LYS A 144 6.37 19.51 -0.24
C LYS A 144 6.53 18.87 -1.61
N TYR A 145 6.49 17.54 -1.67
CA TYR A 145 6.65 16.78 -2.91
C TYR A 145 5.34 16.25 -3.48
N GLN A 146 4.19 16.62 -2.87
CA GLN A 146 2.85 16.17 -3.28
C GLN A 146 2.72 14.64 -3.37
N LEU A 147 3.34 13.93 -2.44
CA LEU A 147 3.35 12.48 -2.40
C LEU A 147 1.98 11.91 -2.00
N LEU A 148 1.70 10.70 -2.45
CA LEU A 148 0.62 9.86 -1.91
C LEU A 148 1.06 9.24 -0.59
N VAL A 149 0.10 8.91 0.28
CA VAL A 149 0.36 8.07 1.46
C VAL A 149 -0.49 6.81 1.36
N LEU A 150 0.13 5.65 1.43
CA LEU A 150 -0.54 4.36 1.52
C LEU A 150 -0.22 3.73 2.87
N SER A 151 -1.23 3.26 3.57
CA SER A 151 -1.06 2.62 4.88
C SER A 151 -1.82 1.32 4.99
N HIS A 152 -1.17 0.34 5.63
CA HIS A 152 -1.86 -0.83 6.14
C HIS A 152 -3.04 -0.43 7.01
N CYS A 153 -4.17 -1.11 6.83
CA CYS A 153 -5.36 -0.98 7.63
C CYS A 153 -5.82 -2.36 8.09
N SER A 154 -6.36 -2.45 9.29
CA SER A 154 -6.76 -3.74 9.88
C SER A 154 -8.24 -3.74 10.24
N GLU A 155 -8.93 -4.84 9.94
CA GLU A 155 -10.29 -5.04 10.41
C GLU A 155 -10.31 -5.19 11.94
N PRO A 156 -11.21 -4.49 12.63
CA PRO A 156 -11.33 -4.60 14.10
C PRO A 156 -11.87 -5.96 14.56
N VAL A 157 -12.43 -6.73 13.63
CA VAL A 157 -13.06 -8.04 13.83
C VAL A 157 -12.55 -9.06 12.82
N GLY A 158 -13.06 -10.29 12.83
CA GLY A 158 -12.67 -11.37 11.91
C GLY A 158 -11.52 -12.23 12.45
N HIS A 159 -11.07 -13.18 11.64
CA HIS A 159 -10.04 -14.13 12.05
C HIS A 159 -8.67 -13.49 12.23
N ALA A 160 -7.83 -14.12 13.04
CA ALA A 160 -6.44 -13.70 13.24
C ALA A 160 -5.54 -14.29 12.14
N TYR A 161 -4.62 -13.47 11.61
CA TYR A 161 -3.54 -13.87 10.70
C TYR A 161 -2.30 -13.01 10.97
N LEU A 162 -1.13 -13.49 10.55
CA LEU A 162 0.15 -12.89 10.96
C LEU A 162 0.29 -11.42 10.57
N GLY A 163 -0.19 -11.04 9.37
CA GLY A 163 -0.10 -9.68 8.84
C GLY A 163 -1.22 -8.73 9.30
N LYS A 164 -2.26 -9.20 10.01
CA LYS A 164 -3.44 -8.39 10.35
C LYS A 164 -3.09 -7.09 11.09
N GLY A 165 -2.19 -7.18 12.05
CA GLY A 165 -1.83 -6.02 12.87
C GLY A 165 -2.98 -5.51 13.76
N ASN A 166 -2.89 -4.24 14.14
CA ASN A 166 -3.86 -3.57 15.02
C ASN A 166 -4.04 -2.08 14.65
N VAL A 167 -3.94 -1.74 13.38
CA VAL A 167 -4.20 -0.38 12.90
C VAL A 167 -5.69 -0.10 13.03
N SER A 168 -6.07 0.64 14.05
CA SER A 168 -7.48 0.88 14.36
C SER A 168 -8.10 1.92 13.43
N LEU A 169 -9.41 1.83 13.20
CA LEU A 169 -10.18 2.85 12.48
C LEU A 169 -10.05 4.23 13.14
N GLN A 170 -9.98 4.27 14.48
CA GLN A 170 -9.79 5.52 15.22
C GLN A 170 -8.42 6.17 14.92
N ASP A 171 -7.35 5.37 14.78
CA ASP A 171 -6.03 5.90 14.41
C ASP A 171 -6.04 6.50 12.99
N ILE A 172 -6.70 5.82 12.06
CA ILE A 172 -6.86 6.31 10.68
C ILE A 172 -7.65 7.62 10.67
N VAL A 173 -8.78 7.69 11.37
CA VAL A 173 -9.59 8.93 11.46
C VAL A 173 -8.81 10.06 12.11
N THR A 174 -8.03 9.78 13.16
CA THR A 174 -7.15 10.78 13.80
C THR A 174 -6.10 11.31 12.83
N PHE A 175 -5.45 10.42 12.06
CA PHE A 175 -4.49 10.79 11.02
C PHE A 175 -5.13 11.69 9.94
N LEU A 176 -6.26 11.27 9.38
CA LEU A 176 -6.97 12.00 8.32
C LEU A 176 -7.47 13.36 8.80
N THR A 177 -7.87 13.47 10.07
CA THR A 177 -8.28 14.75 10.68
C THR A 177 -7.09 15.70 10.83
N ALA A 178 -5.91 15.19 11.17
CA ALA A 178 -4.69 15.99 11.31
C ALA A 178 -4.08 16.40 9.96
N PHE A 179 -4.28 15.59 8.92
CA PHE A 179 -3.70 15.77 7.59
C PHE A 179 -4.76 15.70 6.47
N PRO A 180 -5.77 16.59 6.48
CA PRO A 180 -6.94 16.51 5.58
C PRO A 180 -6.59 16.79 4.10
N ASP A 181 -5.44 17.39 3.83
CA ASP A 181 -4.90 17.70 2.51
C ASP A 181 -4.12 16.54 1.88
N VAL A 182 -3.77 15.52 2.67
CA VAL A 182 -3.00 14.37 2.18
C VAL A 182 -3.90 13.43 1.38
N ARG A 183 -3.43 13.04 0.17
CA ARG A 183 -4.07 11.99 -0.61
C ARG A 183 -3.70 10.64 0.00
N PHE A 184 -4.68 9.97 0.59
CA PHE A 184 -4.47 8.75 1.37
C PHE A 184 -5.07 7.52 0.68
N VAL A 185 -4.29 6.45 0.58
CA VAL A 185 -4.74 5.13 0.14
C VAL A 185 -4.83 4.22 1.35
N ALA A 186 -6.03 3.83 1.71
CA ALA A 186 -6.31 2.92 2.80
C ALA A 186 -6.26 1.48 2.26
N ALA A 187 -5.18 0.75 2.58
CA ALA A 187 -5.00 -0.63 2.13
C ALA A 187 -6.06 -1.58 2.71
N HIS A 188 -6.32 -2.68 2.00
CA HIS A 188 -7.23 -3.74 2.45
C HIS A 188 -8.64 -3.21 2.79
N TRP A 189 -9.22 -2.44 1.87
CA TRP A 189 -10.53 -1.81 2.09
C TRP A 189 -10.57 -0.88 3.32
N GLY A 190 -9.42 -0.34 3.69
CA GLY A 190 -9.31 0.55 4.85
C GLY A 190 -9.71 -0.10 6.18
N GLY A 191 -9.59 -1.45 6.29
CA GLY A 191 -10.03 -2.17 7.49
C GLY A 191 -11.51 -1.99 7.79
N GLY A 192 -12.34 -1.73 6.76
CA GLY A 192 -13.78 -1.51 6.90
C GLY A 192 -14.19 -0.03 7.09
N LEU A 193 -13.27 0.91 6.97
CA LEU A 193 -13.57 2.36 7.07
C LEU A 193 -14.70 2.82 6.13
N PRO A 194 -14.85 2.29 4.88
CA PRO A 194 -15.95 2.69 3.98
C PRO A 194 -17.34 2.55 4.59
N PHE A 195 -17.58 1.56 5.44
CA PHE A 195 -18.89 1.33 6.06
C PHE A 195 -19.31 2.47 7.00
N TYR A 196 -18.36 3.22 7.52
CA TYR A 196 -18.61 4.37 8.41
C TYR A 196 -18.83 5.68 7.64
N THR A 197 -18.69 5.70 6.31
CA THR A 197 -18.96 6.91 5.50
C THR A 197 -20.45 7.27 5.41
N LEU A 198 -21.32 6.42 5.94
CA LEU A 198 -22.73 6.77 6.21
C LEU A 198 -22.87 7.82 7.32
N MET A 199 -21.84 7.99 8.17
CA MET A 199 -21.76 9.07 9.15
C MET A 199 -21.22 10.32 8.44
N PRO A 200 -21.95 11.46 8.45
CA PRO A 200 -21.57 12.67 7.70
C PRO A 200 -20.17 13.18 8.01
N GLU A 201 -19.76 13.13 9.27
CA GLU A 201 -18.44 13.53 9.73
C GLU A 201 -17.32 12.64 9.16
N ILE A 202 -17.53 11.32 9.09
CA ILE A 202 -16.54 10.39 8.51
C ILE A 202 -16.48 10.58 7.00
N ARG A 203 -17.61 10.79 6.33
CA ARG A 203 -17.62 11.11 4.90
C ARG A 203 -16.81 12.35 4.58
N GLN A 204 -16.90 13.39 5.40
CA GLN A 204 -16.12 14.62 5.22
C GLN A 204 -14.61 14.38 5.44
N ILE A 205 -14.24 13.67 6.50
CA ILE A 205 -12.85 13.33 6.83
C ILE A 205 -12.21 12.47 5.75
N THR A 206 -12.97 11.57 5.11
CA THR A 206 -12.48 10.64 4.08
C THR A 206 -12.55 11.20 2.65
N ALA A 207 -12.78 12.48 2.44
CA ALA A 207 -12.93 13.10 1.11
C ALA A 207 -11.70 12.87 0.19
N ASN A 208 -10.50 12.78 0.76
CA ASN A 208 -9.23 12.52 0.06
C ASN A 208 -8.71 11.09 0.26
N VAL A 209 -9.61 10.11 0.47
CA VAL A 209 -9.25 8.70 0.68
C VAL A 209 -9.65 7.87 -0.53
N TRP A 210 -8.73 6.98 -0.93
CA TRP A 210 -8.97 5.86 -1.84
C TRP A 210 -8.82 4.56 -1.06
N TYR A 211 -9.48 3.51 -1.52
CA TYR A 211 -9.47 2.19 -0.88
C TYR A 211 -8.90 1.18 -1.87
N ASP A 212 -7.89 0.44 -1.48
CA ASP A 212 -7.35 -0.58 -2.34
C ASP A 212 -7.98 -1.96 -2.07
N THR A 213 -7.89 -2.84 -3.06
CA THR A 213 -8.49 -4.18 -3.04
C THR A 213 -7.50 -5.26 -2.61
N ALA A 214 -6.34 -4.88 -2.06
CA ALA A 214 -5.30 -5.81 -1.65
C ALA A 214 -5.86 -6.90 -0.72
N ALA A 215 -5.45 -8.13 -0.97
CA ALA A 215 -5.85 -9.32 -0.21
C ALA A 215 -7.37 -9.61 -0.11
N THR A 216 -8.23 -8.96 -0.92
CA THR A 216 -9.71 -9.08 -0.83
C THR A 216 -10.19 -10.53 -0.69
N VAL A 217 -9.63 -11.45 -1.47
CA VAL A 217 -10.08 -12.86 -1.50
C VAL A 217 -9.90 -13.62 -0.18
N TYR A 218 -9.10 -13.08 0.73
CA TYR A 218 -8.90 -13.62 2.07
C TYR A 218 -9.72 -12.91 3.14
N LEU A 219 -10.13 -11.65 2.87
CA LEU A 219 -10.69 -10.76 3.88
C LEU A 219 -12.21 -10.61 3.77
N TYR A 220 -12.73 -10.56 2.54
CA TYR A 220 -14.13 -10.21 2.30
C TYR A 220 -14.79 -11.09 1.25
N HIS A 221 -16.10 -11.27 1.38
CA HIS A 221 -16.91 -11.80 0.30
C HIS A 221 -16.92 -10.83 -0.89
N GLN A 222 -17.05 -11.36 -2.12
CA GLN A 222 -17.02 -10.58 -3.37
C GLN A 222 -18.02 -9.42 -3.43
N ASN A 223 -19.13 -9.49 -2.71
CA ASN A 223 -20.09 -8.38 -2.61
C ASN A 223 -19.51 -7.09 -2.01
N ILE A 224 -18.29 -7.12 -1.47
CA ILE A 224 -17.61 -5.92 -0.97
C ILE A 224 -17.52 -4.83 -2.07
N PHE A 225 -17.29 -5.21 -3.32
CA PHE A 225 -17.10 -4.28 -4.44
C PHE A 225 -18.34 -3.41 -4.67
N PRO A 226 -19.55 -3.96 -5.00
CA PRO A 226 -20.73 -3.13 -5.21
C PRO A 226 -21.17 -2.41 -3.93
N VAL A 227 -21.00 -2.99 -2.76
CA VAL A 227 -21.34 -2.35 -1.48
C VAL A 227 -20.46 -1.13 -1.25
N VAL A 228 -19.14 -1.25 -1.33
CA VAL A 228 -18.24 -0.11 -1.12
C VAL A 228 -18.41 0.93 -2.23
N ALA A 229 -18.59 0.50 -3.49
CA ALA A 229 -18.87 1.42 -4.60
C ALA A 229 -20.15 2.26 -4.35
N SER A 230 -21.20 1.68 -3.73
CA SER A 230 -22.41 2.41 -3.37
C SER A 230 -22.21 3.42 -2.23
N LEU A 231 -21.24 3.18 -1.35
CA LEU A 231 -20.95 4.03 -0.18
C LEU A 231 -20.03 5.22 -0.53
N VAL A 232 -18.94 4.95 -1.25
CA VAL A 232 -17.87 5.93 -1.48
C VAL A 232 -17.70 6.34 -2.95
N GLY A 233 -18.36 5.64 -3.86
CA GLY A 233 -18.15 5.78 -5.32
C GLY A 233 -17.13 4.78 -5.86
N ALA A 234 -17.38 4.22 -7.04
CA ALA A 234 -16.44 3.32 -7.71
C ALA A 234 -15.11 4.02 -8.06
N ASP A 235 -15.12 5.36 -8.20
CA ASP A 235 -13.95 6.20 -8.48
C ASP A 235 -12.96 6.31 -7.29
N ARG A 236 -13.31 5.79 -6.14
CA ARG A 236 -12.46 5.73 -4.94
C ARG A 236 -11.86 4.35 -4.68
N ILE A 237 -12.10 3.36 -5.54
CA ILE A 237 -11.58 2.00 -5.39
C ILE A 237 -10.42 1.80 -6.38
N LEU A 238 -9.30 1.24 -5.88
CA LEU A 238 -8.10 0.96 -6.65
C LEU A 238 -7.88 -0.54 -6.74
N PHE A 239 -7.68 -1.08 -7.94
CA PHE A 239 -7.20 -2.44 -8.10
C PHE A 239 -5.84 -2.59 -7.43
N ALA A 240 -5.71 -3.58 -6.57
CA ALA A 240 -4.52 -3.92 -5.84
C ALA A 240 -4.51 -5.41 -5.53
N SER A 241 -3.40 -6.08 -5.85
CA SER A 241 -3.30 -7.52 -5.66
C SER A 241 -2.68 -7.93 -4.32
N ASP A 242 -1.82 -7.10 -3.75
CA ASP A 242 -0.86 -7.51 -2.71
C ASP A 242 0.13 -8.54 -3.27
N TYR A 243 0.67 -8.27 -4.49
CA TYR A 243 1.58 -9.21 -5.14
C TYR A 243 2.84 -9.47 -4.32
N GLY A 244 3.17 -10.72 -4.29
CA GLY A 244 3.95 -11.42 -3.30
C GLY A 244 3.06 -12.37 -2.50
N LEU A 245 1.87 -11.92 -2.10
CA LEU A 245 0.87 -12.76 -1.45
C LEU A 245 -0.11 -13.40 -2.46
N LEU A 246 -0.58 -12.63 -3.44
CA LEU A 246 -1.56 -13.04 -4.44
C LEU A 246 -1.10 -12.71 -5.86
N ASP A 247 -1.49 -13.55 -6.82
CA ASP A 247 -1.25 -13.28 -8.24
C ASP A 247 -2.26 -12.23 -8.75
N GLN A 248 -1.82 -11.32 -9.61
CA GLN A 248 -2.61 -10.19 -10.13
C GLN A 248 -3.87 -10.66 -10.84
N ARG A 249 -3.76 -11.72 -11.66
CA ARG A 249 -4.89 -12.31 -12.40
C ARG A 249 -6.05 -12.67 -11.49
N ARG A 250 -5.79 -13.23 -10.31
CA ARG A 250 -6.82 -13.64 -9.36
C ARG A 250 -7.70 -12.49 -8.89
N ILE A 251 -7.11 -11.32 -8.65
CA ILE A 251 -7.87 -10.12 -8.24
C ILE A 251 -8.58 -9.48 -9.42
N ILE A 252 -7.97 -9.46 -10.62
CA ILE A 252 -8.63 -9.02 -11.85
C ILE A 252 -9.91 -9.83 -12.10
N GLU A 253 -9.85 -11.14 -12.02
CA GLU A 253 -11.01 -12.02 -12.16
C GLU A 253 -12.07 -11.74 -11.08
N HIS A 254 -11.63 -11.50 -9.85
CA HIS A 254 -12.51 -11.18 -8.73
C HIS A 254 -13.25 -9.84 -8.93
N ILE A 255 -12.57 -8.83 -9.48
CA ILE A 255 -13.17 -7.53 -9.83
C ILE A 255 -14.15 -7.69 -10.99
N THR A 256 -13.76 -8.37 -12.05
CA THR A 256 -14.61 -8.52 -13.25
C THR A 256 -15.89 -9.31 -12.99
N GLN A 257 -15.88 -10.20 -12.01
CA GLN A 257 -17.04 -11.00 -11.59
C GLN A 257 -17.78 -10.42 -10.39
N SER A 258 -17.44 -9.20 -9.94
CA SER A 258 -17.94 -8.62 -8.69
C SER A 258 -19.39 -8.11 -8.73
N GLY A 259 -20.01 -8.04 -9.91
CA GLY A 259 -21.33 -7.44 -10.10
C GLY A 259 -21.31 -5.91 -10.25
N LEU A 260 -20.14 -5.29 -10.33
CA LEU A 260 -20.00 -3.90 -10.80
C LEU A 260 -20.34 -3.81 -12.28
N ASP A 261 -20.86 -2.66 -12.73
CA ASP A 261 -21.05 -2.41 -14.16
C ASP A 261 -19.70 -2.24 -14.88
N ASP A 262 -19.69 -2.37 -16.20
CA ASP A 262 -18.48 -2.34 -17.04
C ASP A 262 -17.68 -1.04 -16.88
N ASN A 263 -18.34 0.09 -16.61
CA ASN A 263 -17.66 1.35 -16.42
C ASN A 263 -16.96 1.41 -15.05
N ALA A 264 -17.62 0.95 -14.01
CA ALA A 264 -17.05 0.83 -12.68
C ALA A 264 -15.85 -0.16 -12.68
N VAL A 265 -15.98 -1.31 -13.35
CA VAL A 265 -14.87 -2.26 -13.52
C VAL A 265 -13.66 -1.60 -14.17
N LYS A 266 -13.83 -0.85 -15.27
CA LYS A 266 -12.75 -0.12 -15.94
C LYS A 266 -12.12 0.94 -15.06
N MET A 267 -12.94 1.66 -14.28
CA MET A 267 -12.43 2.64 -13.32
C MET A 267 -11.57 1.98 -12.25
N VAL A 268 -12.05 0.90 -11.64
CA VAL A 268 -11.34 0.18 -10.57
C VAL A 268 -10.05 -0.45 -11.09
N LEU A 269 -10.07 -1.12 -12.25
CA LEU A 269 -8.91 -1.82 -12.81
C LEU A 269 -7.76 -0.89 -13.20
N GLY A 270 -8.01 0.42 -13.41
CA GLY A 270 -6.91 1.31 -13.74
C GLY A 270 -7.27 2.77 -13.95
N GLY A 271 -8.51 3.10 -14.37
CA GLY A 271 -8.90 4.48 -14.61
C GLY A 271 -8.74 5.40 -13.40
N ASN A 272 -9.01 4.88 -12.19
CA ASN A 272 -8.83 5.61 -10.94
C ASN A 272 -7.35 5.84 -10.63
N ALA A 273 -6.52 4.78 -10.78
CA ALA A 273 -5.09 4.87 -10.59
C ALA A 273 -4.44 5.85 -11.59
N GLN A 274 -4.86 5.83 -12.88
CA GLN A 274 -4.39 6.80 -13.88
C GLN A 274 -4.66 8.24 -13.43
N ARG A 275 -5.89 8.55 -12.99
CA ARG A 275 -6.24 9.90 -12.50
C ARG A 275 -5.43 10.29 -11.26
N LEU A 276 -5.28 9.37 -10.32
CA LEU A 276 -4.55 9.62 -9.07
C LEU A 276 -3.06 9.87 -9.31
N LEU A 277 -2.48 9.20 -10.31
CA LEU A 277 -1.07 9.30 -10.70
C LEU A 277 -0.82 10.42 -11.73
N GLY A 278 -1.87 10.98 -12.36
CA GLY A 278 -1.73 12.01 -13.40
C GLY A 278 -1.20 11.47 -14.73
N LEU A 279 -1.58 10.24 -15.11
CA LEU A 279 -1.14 9.54 -16.32
C LEU A 279 -2.11 9.72 -17.50
#